data_5f01c80c31c89098944e58b51c53c68d
#
_entry.id   5f01c80c31c89098944e58b51c53c68d
#
_cell.length_a   1.000
_cell.length_b   1.000
_cell.length_c   1.000
_cell.angle_alpha   90.00
_cell.angle_beta   90.00
_cell.angle_gamma   90.00
#
_symmetry.space_group_name_H-M   'P 1'
#
loop_
_entity.id
_entity.type
_entity.pdbx_description
1 polymer ?
#
loop_
_entity_poly.entity_id
_entity_poly.type
_entity_poly.pdbx_seq_one_letter_code
_entity_poly.pdbx_strand_id
1 'polypeptide(L)'
;MSSEKFFNTKKALVTLIAASLVVIVSLGIRQTFGLFFFDFNADLNISISHFGFVIGLQLLMWGVFSPIFGFITDRYGGATAIFIGFLFYLAGLFLFYSGLNTGYLFTLTIGLLIGIGLGGTAISIPVSVVAKHFPSSNRTIATGIVTCAGSFGFFVSPLLVRYSLIEIGWEITILYFCFLLGIGLITALFISTPKTPVGNNDNNNQTAKEALILSLIHISEPTRHRR
;
A
#
# COMPACT_ATOMS: atom_id res chain seq x y z
N MET A 1 30.26 4.17 -21.30
CA MET A 1 29.12 3.81 -20.42
C MET A 1 28.33 2.77 -21.16
N SER A 2 28.33 1.50 -20.70
CA SER A 2 27.75 0.39 -21.46
C SER A 2 26.23 0.53 -21.57
N SER A 3 25.66 0.07 -22.68
CA SER A 3 24.19 0.13 -22.93
C SER A 3 23.39 -0.55 -21.82
N GLU A 4 23.91 -1.57 -21.18
CA GLU A 4 23.28 -2.24 -20.01
C GLU A 4 23.11 -1.32 -18.80
N LYS A 5 24.08 -0.45 -18.49
CA LYS A 5 23.94 0.54 -17.40
C LYS A 5 22.86 1.55 -17.71
N PHE A 6 22.71 1.95 -18.98
CA PHE A 6 21.69 2.92 -19.40
C PHE A 6 20.27 2.33 -19.37
N PHE A 7 20.09 1.09 -19.83
CA PHE A 7 18.78 0.39 -19.72
C PHE A 7 18.38 0.13 -18.28
N ASN A 8 19.33 -0.20 -17.42
CA ASN A 8 19.05 -0.44 -16.00
C ASN A 8 18.63 0.85 -15.29
N THR A 9 19.23 2.00 -15.64
CA THR A 9 18.87 3.32 -15.10
C THR A 9 17.46 3.75 -15.51
N LYS A 10 17.04 3.54 -16.77
CA LYS A 10 15.67 3.86 -17.22
C LYS A 10 14.62 3.02 -16.50
N LYS A 11 14.82 1.72 -16.38
CA LYS A 11 13.90 0.83 -15.65
C LYS A 11 13.80 1.20 -14.17
N ALA A 12 14.92 1.54 -13.53
CA ALA A 12 14.94 1.99 -12.16
C ALA A 12 14.14 3.29 -11.97
N LEU A 13 14.31 4.25 -12.88
CA LEU A 13 13.57 5.53 -12.84
C LEU A 13 12.07 5.33 -13.06
N VAL A 14 11.67 4.53 -14.05
CA VAL A 14 10.26 4.19 -14.29
C VAL A 14 9.65 3.51 -13.07
N THR A 15 10.36 2.55 -12.46
CA THR A 15 9.90 1.87 -11.23
C THR A 15 9.79 2.85 -10.07
N LEU A 16 10.71 3.81 -9.93
CA LEU A 16 10.66 4.85 -8.89
C LEU A 16 9.41 5.73 -9.04
N ILE A 17 9.15 6.22 -10.26
CA ILE A 17 7.97 7.06 -10.56
C ILE A 17 6.69 6.26 -10.32
N ALA A 18 6.61 5.04 -10.85
CA ALA A 18 5.43 4.19 -10.68
C ALA A 18 5.17 3.85 -9.21
N ALA A 19 6.20 3.49 -8.44
CA ALA A 19 6.08 3.23 -7.01
C ALA A 19 5.64 4.48 -6.23
N SER A 20 6.14 5.65 -6.58
CA SER A 20 5.72 6.92 -5.97
C SER A 20 4.25 7.22 -6.25
N LEU A 21 3.77 7.02 -7.49
CA LEU A 21 2.36 7.19 -7.84
C LEU A 21 1.45 6.20 -7.10
N VAL A 22 1.88 4.94 -6.99
CA VAL A 22 1.17 3.91 -6.19
C VAL A 22 0.95 4.40 -4.76
N VAL A 23 1.99 4.91 -4.12
CA VAL A 23 1.91 5.35 -2.71
C VAL A 23 1.08 6.63 -2.57
N ILE A 24 1.21 7.60 -3.49
CA ILE A 24 0.38 8.83 -3.51
C ILE A 24 -1.10 8.46 -3.56
N VAL A 25 -1.50 7.61 -4.51
CA VAL A 25 -2.90 7.24 -4.71
C VAL A 25 -3.42 6.43 -3.52
N SER A 26 -2.71 5.38 -3.15
CA SER A 26 -3.14 4.45 -2.11
C SER A 26 -3.28 5.13 -0.74
N LEU A 27 -2.24 5.82 -0.28
CA LEU A 27 -2.24 6.49 1.02
C LEU A 27 -3.05 7.79 0.99
N GLY A 28 -3.06 8.50 -0.14
CA GLY A 28 -3.86 9.70 -0.33
C GLY A 28 -5.36 9.41 -0.14
N ILE A 29 -5.90 8.41 -0.85
CA ILE A 29 -7.30 7.99 -0.70
C ILE A 29 -7.57 7.56 0.75
N ARG A 30 -6.72 6.71 1.31
CA ARG A 30 -6.90 6.21 2.67
C ARG A 30 -7.01 7.35 3.71
N GLN A 31 -6.19 8.39 3.57
CA GLN A 31 -6.16 9.51 4.52
C GLN A 31 -7.47 10.32 4.54
N THR A 32 -8.23 10.29 3.45
CA THR A 32 -9.44 11.11 3.30
C THR A 32 -10.70 10.49 3.88
N PHE A 33 -10.69 9.21 4.26
CA PHE A 33 -11.89 8.54 4.78
C PHE A 33 -12.57 9.27 5.94
N GLY A 34 -11.79 9.92 6.81
CA GLY A 34 -12.36 10.70 7.92
C GLY A 34 -13.26 11.85 7.48
N LEU A 35 -13.07 12.39 6.27
CA LEU A 35 -13.89 13.48 5.73
C LEU A 35 -15.29 13.03 5.34
N PHE A 36 -15.48 11.75 5.02
CA PHE A 36 -16.76 11.17 4.61
C PHE A 36 -17.69 10.85 5.79
N PHE A 37 -17.21 10.95 7.04
CA PHE A 37 -18.00 10.52 8.20
C PHE A 37 -19.36 11.20 8.27
N PHE A 38 -19.43 12.52 8.07
CA PHE A 38 -20.68 13.26 8.19
C PHE A 38 -21.69 12.85 7.11
N ASP A 39 -21.23 12.65 5.88
CA ASP A 39 -22.07 12.21 4.77
C ASP A 39 -22.56 10.76 4.99
N PHE A 40 -21.67 9.86 5.41
CA PHE A 40 -22.03 8.48 5.72
C PHE A 40 -22.95 8.35 6.94
N ASN A 41 -22.84 9.24 7.92
CA ASN A 41 -23.77 9.29 9.03
C ASN A 41 -25.15 9.77 8.58
N ALA A 42 -25.22 10.82 7.75
CA ALA A 42 -26.48 11.39 7.27
C ALA A 42 -27.23 10.44 6.34
N ASP A 43 -26.55 9.88 5.35
CA ASP A 43 -27.19 9.14 4.25
C ASP A 43 -27.29 7.64 4.53
N LEU A 44 -26.30 7.05 5.23
CA LEU A 44 -26.21 5.61 5.47
C LEU A 44 -26.50 5.21 6.92
N ASN A 45 -26.78 6.19 7.83
CA ASN A 45 -26.98 5.97 9.26
C ASN A 45 -25.83 5.24 9.96
N ILE A 46 -24.59 5.48 9.52
CA ILE A 46 -23.40 4.89 10.12
C ILE A 46 -23.02 5.67 11.37
N SER A 47 -23.09 5.03 12.54
CA SER A 47 -22.70 5.66 13.80
C SER A 47 -21.20 5.93 13.87
N ILE A 48 -20.79 6.94 14.67
CA ILE A 48 -19.37 7.27 14.88
C ILE A 48 -18.57 6.08 15.43
N SER A 49 -19.19 5.29 16.31
CA SER A 49 -18.56 4.09 16.89
C SER A 49 -18.31 3.01 15.84
N HIS A 50 -19.28 2.77 14.95
CA HIS A 50 -19.16 1.82 13.86
C HIS A 50 -18.11 2.29 12.83
N PHE A 51 -18.15 3.56 12.45
CA PHE A 51 -17.16 4.16 11.56
C PHE A 51 -15.74 4.03 12.13
N GLY A 52 -15.53 4.41 13.40
CA GLY A 52 -14.25 4.28 14.09
C GLY A 52 -13.75 2.83 14.15
N PHE A 53 -14.65 1.86 14.43
CA PHE A 53 -14.35 0.44 14.40
C PHE A 53 -13.86 -0.01 13.00
N VAL A 54 -14.54 0.40 11.94
CA VAL A 54 -14.21 0.04 10.56
C VAL A 54 -12.85 0.60 10.14
N ILE A 55 -12.54 1.85 10.49
CA ILE A 55 -11.23 2.45 10.23
C ILE A 55 -10.13 1.76 11.07
N GLY A 56 -10.42 1.37 12.30
CA GLY A 56 -9.51 0.57 13.14
C GLY A 56 -9.25 -0.81 12.53
N LEU A 57 -10.31 -1.50 12.05
CA LEU A 57 -10.20 -2.78 11.36
C LEU A 57 -9.38 -2.66 10.07
N GLN A 58 -9.57 -1.59 9.31
CA GLN A 58 -8.78 -1.31 8.10
C GLN A 58 -7.27 -1.24 8.40
N LEU A 59 -6.89 -0.54 9.49
CA LEU A 59 -5.50 -0.47 9.96
C LEU A 59 -4.96 -1.82 10.40
N LEU A 60 -5.77 -2.59 11.13
CA LEU A 60 -5.40 -3.93 11.56
C LEU A 60 -5.15 -4.85 10.37
N MET A 61 -6.07 -4.86 9.40
CA MET A 61 -5.92 -5.65 8.18
C MET A 61 -4.70 -5.23 7.35
N TRP A 62 -4.43 -3.93 7.23
CA TRP A 62 -3.20 -3.45 6.61
C TRP A 62 -1.96 -4.04 7.31
N GLY A 63 -1.89 -3.99 8.64
CA GLY A 63 -0.77 -4.56 9.40
C GLY A 63 -0.61 -6.06 9.20
N VAL A 64 -1.71 -6.82 9.32
CA VAL A 64 -1.73 -8.29 9.19
C VAL A 64 -1.35 -8.75 7.77
N PHE A 65 -1.83 -8.05 6.75
CA PHE A 65 -1.59 -8.44 5.36
C PHE A 65 -0.27 -7.93 4.78
N SER A 66 0.36 -6.91 5.37
CA SER A 66 1.68 -6.42 4.91
C SER A 66 2.75 -7.52 4.84
N PRO A 67 2.96 -8.40 5.82
CA PRO A 67 3.90 -9.52 5.71
C PRO A 67 3.51 -10.53 4.63
N ILE A 68 2.20 -10.78 4.43
CA ILE A 68 1.69 -11.69 3.41
C ILE A 68 2.03 -11.14 2.02
N PHE A 69 1.82 -9.84 1.79
CA PHE A 69 2.22 -9.18 0.55
C PHE A 69 3.74 -9.10 0.39
N GLY A 70 4.49 -9.02 1.49
CA GLY A 70 5.94 -9.19 1.50
C GLY A 70 6.35 -10.54 0.91
N PHE A 71 5.77 -11.62 1.39
CA PHE A 71 5.99 -12.98 0.87
C PHE A 71 5.61 -13.10 -0.63
N ILE A 72 4.45 -12.53 -1.03
CA ILE A 72 4.04 -12.50 -2.45
C ILE A 72 5.08 -11.73 -3.28
N THR A 73 5.60 -10.62 -2.76
CA THR A 73 6.65 -9.81 -3.40
C THR A 73 7.93 -10.60 -3.64
N ASP A 74 8.35 -11.38 -2.66
CA ASP A 74 9.59 -12.16 -2.76
C ASP A 74 9.44 -13.35 -3.72
N ARG A 75 8.26 -13.97 -3.78
CA ARG A 75 8.01 -15.15 -4.61
C ARG A 75 7.57 -14.81 -6.04
N TYR A 76 6.68 -13.83 -6.20
CA TYR A 76 6.03 -13.52 -7.49
C TYR A 76 6.40 -12.14 -8.03
N GLY A 77 7.13 -11.35 -7.24
CA GLY A 77 7.54 -9.99 -7.61
C GLY A 77 6.63 -8.89 -7.09
N GLY A 78 7.21 -7.70 -6.92
CA GLY A 78 6.52 -6.55 -6.32
C GLY A 78 5.37 -6.02 -7.17
N ALA A 79 5.49 -6.06 -8.50
CA ALA A 79 4.40 -5.68 -9.40
C ALA A 79 3.14 -6.51 -9.15
N THR A 80 3.29 -7.84 -8.99
CA THR A 80 2.18 -8.76 -8.70
C THR A 80 1.53 -8.46 -7.35
N ALA A 81 2.34 -8.22 -6.32
CA ALA A 81 1.83 -7.88 -4.99
C ALA A 81 1.03 -6.56 -5.01
N ILE A 82 1.58 -5.51 -5.63
CA ILE A 82 0.90 -4.21 -5.76
C ILE A 82 -0.37 -4.34 -6.59
N PHE A 83 -0.34 -5.09 -7.70
CA PHE A 83 -1.51 -5.33 -8.54
C PHE A 83 -2.64 -6.01 -7.77
N ILE A 84 -2.35 -7.09 -7.05
CA ILE A 84 -3.33 -7.79 -6.20
C ILE A 84 -3.86 -6.84 -5.10
N GLY A 85 -2.99 -6.05 -4.48
CA GLY A 85 -3.39 -5.05 -3.49
C GLY A 85 -4.38 -4.04 -4.05
N PHE A 86 -4.13 -3.50 -5.25
CA PHE A 86 -5.06 -2.60 -5.92
C PHE A 86 -6.38 -3.26 -6.30
N LEU A 87 -6.38 -4.54 -6.68
CA LEU A 87 -7.62 -5.28 -6.94
C LEU A 87 -8.51 -5.36 -5.69
N PHE A 88 -7.94 -5.68 -4.53
CA PHE A 88 -8.69 -5.69 -3.28
C PHE A 88 -9.20 -4.31 -2.90
N TYR A 89 -8.37 -3.28 -3.06
CA TYR A 89 -8.75 -1.91 -2.77
C TYR A 89 -9.89 -1.43 -3.68
N LEU A 90 -9.74 -1.65 -4.99
CA LEU A 90 -10.75 -1.28 -5.99
C LEU A 90 -12.05 -2.06 -5.75
N ALA A 91 -11.96 -3.37 -5.49
CA ALA A 91 -13.14 -4.19 -5.18
C ALA A 91 -13.88 -3.66 -3.94
N GLY A 92 -13.16 -3.28 -2.88
CA GLY A 92 -13.74 -2.67 -1.68
C GLY A 92 -14.53 -1.41 -1.98
N LEU A 93 -13.94 -0.45 -2.71
CA LEU A 93 -14.61 0.81 -3.08
C LEU A 93 -15.75 0.59 -4.07
N PHE A 94 -15.55 -0.26 -5.07
CA PHE A 94 -16.57 -0.53 -6.09
C PHE A 94 -17.81 -1.22 -5.49
N LEU A 95 -17.61 -2.23 -4.64
CA LEU A 95 -18.71 -2.89 -3.93
C LEU A 95 -19.43 -1.93 -2.98
N PHE A 96 -18.69 -1.07 -2.28
CA PHE A 96 -19.29 -0.02 -1.46
C PHE A 96 -20.15 0.93 -2.31
N TYR A 97 -19.64 1.42 -3.43
CA TYR A 97 -20.37 2.27 -4.36
C TYR A 97 -21.63 1.58 -4.94
N SER A 98 -21.58 0.28 -5.21
CA SER A 98 -22.69 -0.50 -5.77
C SER A 98 -23.83 -0.79 -4.78
N GLY A 99 -23.80 -0.23 -3.56
CA GLY A 99 -24.86 -0.36 -2.55
C GLY A 99 -24.56 -1.34 -1.43
N LEU A 100 -23.38 -1.97 -1.39
CA LEU A 100 -22.93 -2.77 -0.26
C LEU A 100 -22.28 -1.86 0.82
N ASN A 101 -23.05 -0.89 1.33
CA ASN A 101 -22.55 0.23 2.10
C ASN A 101 -23.17 0.37 3.49
N THR A 102 -24.04 -0.55 3.92
CA THR A 102 -24.73 -0.49 5.22
C THR A 102 -24.35 -1.63 6.15
N GLY A 103 -24.47 -1.42 7.46
CA GLY A 103 -24.26 -2.43 8.47
C GLY A 103 -22.92 -3.18 8.35
N TYR A 104 -22.96 -4.52 8.35
CA TYR A 104 -21.77 -5.36 8.23
C TYR A 104 -21.10 -5.29 6.84
N LEU A 105 -21.86 -4.92 5.78
CA LEU A 105 -21.31 -4.76 4.45
C LEU A 105 -20.34 -3.57 4.37
N PHE A 106 -20.65 -2.49 5.08
CA PHE A 106 -19.72 -1.37 5.26
C PHE A 106 -18.40 -1.83 5.90
N THR A 107 -18.47 -2.67 6.91
CA THR A 107 -17.28 -3.24 7.56
C THR A 107 -16.47 -4.12 6.60
N LEU A 108 -17.13 -4.93 5.79
CA LEU A 108 -16.48 -5.81 4.82
C LEU A 108 -15.81 -5.01 3.68
N THR A 109 -16.49 -4.02 3.12
CA THR A 109 -15.99 -3.25 1.97
C THR A 109 -14.88 -2.27 2.38
N ILE A 110 -15.17 -1.36 3.30
CA ILE A 110 -14.22 -0.31 3.71
C ILE A 110 -13.18 -0.82 4.73
N GLY A 111 -13.59 -1.67 5.67
CA GLY A 111 -12.70 -2.19 6.69
C GLY A 111 -11.79 -3.30 6.18
N LEU A 112 -12.38 -4.40 5.72
CA LEU A 112 -11.64 -5.61 5.37
C LEU A 112 -10.95 -5.50 4.01
N LEU A 113 -11.71 -5.30 2.93
CA LEU A 113 -11.16 -5.35 1.57
C LEU A 113 -10.13 -4.24 1.31
N ILE A 114 -10.43 -3.01 1.71
CA ILE A 114 -9.48 -1.91 1.57
C ILE A 114 -8.26 -2.12 2.47
N GLY A 115 -8.45 -2.61 3.71
CA GLY A 115 -7.35 -2.92 4.62
C GLY A 115 -6.38 -3.96 4.04
N ILE A 116 -6.92 -5.04 3.45
CA ILE A 116 -6.13 -6.03 2.71
C ILE A 116 -5.38 -5.36 1.55
N GLY A 117 -6.07 -4.57 0.74
CA GLY A 117 -5.49 -3.86 -0.40
C GLY A 117 -4.31 -2.95 -0.02
N LEU A 118 -4.44 -2.23 1.10
CA LEU A 118 -3.37 -1.41 1.67
C LEU A 118 -2.12 -2.23 2.05
N GLY A 119 -2.29 -3.48 2.46
CA GLY A 119 -1.16 -4.38 2.72
C GLY A 119 -0.20 -4.51 1.54
N GLY A 120 -0.73 -4.48 0.31
CA GLY A 120 0.07 -4.58 -0.92
C GLY A 120 0.44 -3.24 -1.56
N THR A 121 -0.32 -2.17 -1.32
CA THR A 121 -0.16 -0.89 -2.04
C THR A 121 0.40 0.24 -1.19
N ALA A 122 0.37 0.12 0.14
CA ALA A 122 0.93 1.13 1.02
C ALA A 122 2.47 1.19 0.91
N ILE A 123 3.13 1.82 1.85
CA ILE A 123 4.53 2.22 1.74
C ILE A 123 5.53 1.05 1.69
N SER A 124 5.25 -0.05 2.41
CA SER A 124 6.21 -1.15 2.64
C SER A 124 6.66 -1.82 1.35
N ILE A 125 5.70 -2.23 0.51
CA ILE A 125 5.99 -2.97 -0.72
C ILE A 125 6.61 -2.07 -1.79
N PRO A 126 6.06 -0.87 -2.14
CA PRO A 126 6.70 0.04 -3.08
C PRO A 126 8.13 0.43 -2.70
N VAL A 127 8.38 0.73 -1.43
CA VAL A 127 9.73 1.05 -0.93
C VAL A 127 10.68 -0.15 -1.09
N SER A 128 10.26 -1.36 -0.73
CA SER A 128 11.09 -2.57 -0.87
C SER A 128 11.44 -2.86 -2.34
N VAL A 129 10.51 -2.65 -3.24
CA VAL A 129 10.71 -2.83 -4.69
C VAL A 129 11.73 -1.82 -5.22
N VAL A 130 11.59 -0.54 -4.87
CA VAL A 130 12.55 0.51 -5.29
C VAL A 130 13.93 0.24 -4.71
N ALA A 131 14.03 -0.19 -3.45
CA ALA A 131 15.29 -0.52 -2.81
C ALA A 131 16.09 -1.61 -3.55
N LYS A 132 15.41 -2.54 -4.24
CA LYS A 132 16.05 -3.60 -5.03
C LYS A 132 16.59 -3.11 -6.39
N HIS A 133 16.16 -1.93 -6.87
CA HIS A 133 16.57 -1.37 -8.17
C HIS A 133 17.76 -0.42 -8.08
N PHE A 134 18.04 0.13 -6.90
CA PHE A 134 19.08 1.13 -6.73
C PHE A 134 20.28 0.57 -5.99
N PRO A 135 21.54 0.92 -6.42
CA PRO A 135 22.75 0.55 -5.70
C PRO A 135 22.74 1.18 -4.29
N SER A 136 23.54 0.61 -3.39
CA SER A 136 23.63 1.05 -1.98
C SER A 136 23.86 2.56 -1.81
N SER A 137 24.62 3.17 -2.71
CA SER A 137 24.93 4.62 -2.70
C SER A 137 23.68 5.51 -2.87
N ASN A 138 22.69 5.07 -3.68
CA ASN A 138 21.52 5.88 -4.04
C ASN A 138 20.20 5.31 -3.47
N ARG A 139 20.26 4.15 -2.82
CA ARG A 139 19.08 3.44 -2.30
C ARG A 139 18.30 4.28 -1.29
N THR A 140 18.99 4.91 -0.35
CA THR A 140 18.37 5.75 0.68
C THR A 140 17.63 6.94 0.07
N ILE A 141 18.21 7.58 -0.95
CA ILE A 141 17.55 8.70 -1.64
C ILE A 141 16.32 8.20 -2.38
N ALA A 142 16.43 7.10 -3.13
CA ALA A 142 15.32 6.56 -3.90
C ALA A 142 14.14 6.12 -3.01
N THR A 143 14.41 5.44 -1.90
CA THR A 143 13.37 5.06 -0.93
C THR A 143 12.79 6.27 -0.21
N GLY A 144 13.60 7.28 0.08
CA GLY A 144 13.17 8.56 0.63
C GLY A 144 12.19 9.29 -0.30
N ILE A 145 12.42 9.29 -1.62
CA ILE A 145 11.51 9.90 -2.61
C ILE A 145 10.13 9.22 -2.56
N VAL A 146 10.07 7.89 -2.50
CA VAL A 146 8.78 7.16 -2.40
C VAL A 146 8.06 7.50 -1.11
N THR A 147 8.79 7.61 0.01
CA THR A 147 8.22 7.99 1.31
C THR A 147 7.69 9.43 1.28
N CYS A 148 8.45 10.37 0.72
CA CYS A 148 7.99 11.76 0.53
C CYS A 148 6.76 11.84 -0.38
N ALA A 149 6.69 11.00 -1.41
CA ALA A 149 5.51 10.92 -2.28
C ALA A 149 4.25 10.52 -1.49
N GLY A 150 4.36 9.58 -0.54
CA GLY A 150 3.27 9.23 0.38
C GLY A 150 2.82 10.42 1.24
N SER A 151 3.76 11.16 1.81
CA SER A 151 3.47 12.37 2.59
C SER A 151 2.81 13.46 1.74
N PHE A 152 3.22 13.60 0.48
CA PHE A 152 2.58 14.50 -0.48
C PHE A 152 1.13 14.09 -0.74
N GLY A 153 0.87 12.77 -0.94
CA GLY A 153 -0.48 12.23 -1.05
C GLY A 153 -1.34 12.55 0.17
N PHE A 154 -0.82 12.37 1.38
CA PHE A 154 -1.50 12.73 2.61
C PHE A 154 -1.88 14.21 2.71
N PHE A 155 -1.05 15.09 2.19
CA PHE A 155 -1.30 16.54 2.23
C PHE A 155 -2.30 16.99 1.16
N VAL A 156 -2.12 16.54 -0.08
CA VAL A 156 -2.90 17.03 -1.22
C VAL A 156 -4.30 16.41 -1.27
N SER A 157 -4.42 15.12 -0.97
CA SER A 157 -5.70 14.41 -1.14
C SER A 157 -6.83 14.97 -0.29
N PRO A 158 -6.67 15.32 1.00
CA PRO A 158 -7.75 15.90 1.79
C PRO A 158 -8.26 17.23 1.24
N LEU A 159 -7.39 18.06 0.66
CA LEU A 159 -7.77 19.34 0.05
C LEU A 159 -8.67 19.12 -1.18
N LEU A 160 -8.25 18.20 -2.06
CA LEU A 160 -9.01 17.86 -3.27
C LEU A 160 -10.33 17.19 -2.93
N VAL A 161 -10.33 16.26 -1.97
CA VAL A 161 -11.52 15.50 -1.59
C VAL A 161 -12.53 16.39 -0.86
N ARG A 162 -12.09 17.30 0.01
CA ARG A 162 -12.99 18.27 0.64
C ARG A 162 -13.73 19.12 -0.39
N TYR A 163 -13.02 19.61 -1.41
CA TYR A 163 -13.63 20.33 -2.52
C TYR A 163 -14.64 19.45 -3.29
N SER A 164 -14.26 18.22 -3.61
CA SER A 164 -15.10 17.25 -4.29
C SER A 164 -16.39 16.93 -3.50
N LEU A 165 -16.29 16.72 -2.18
CA LEU A 165 -17.44 16.43 -1.33
C LEU A 165 -18.47 17.58 -1.31
N ILE A 166 -17.99 18.84 -1.33
CA ILE A 166 -18.88 20.02 -1.34
C ILE A 166 -19.56 20.20 -2.69
N GLU A 167 -18.84 20.04 -3.80
CA GLU A 167 -19.33 20.37 -5.14
C GLU A 167 -20.14 19.23 -5.80
N ILE A 168 -19.75 17.96 -5.57
CA ILE A 168 -20.28 16.83 -6.32
C ILE A 168 -20.78 15.66 -5.44
N GLY A 169 -20.57 15.76 -4.12
CA GLY A 169 -21.01 14.75 -3.15
C GLY A 169 -20.08 13.54 -3.04
N TRP A 170 -20.39 12.71 -2.05
CA TRP A 170 -19.54 11.58 -1.67
C TRP A 170 -19.60 10.41 -2.68
N GLU A 171 -20.75 10.15 -3.29
CA GLU A 171 -20.91 9.04 -4.24
C GLU A 171 -19.99 9.20 -5.46
N ILE A 172 -20.01 10.40 -6.07
CA ILE A 172 -19.15 10.69 -7.24
C ILE A 172 -17.68 10.74 -6.81
N THR A 173 -17.40 11.23 -5.62
CA THR A 173 -16.03 11.23 -5.06
C THR A 173 -15.48 9.80 -4.91
N ILE A 174 -16.30 8.84 -4.47
CA ILE A 174 -15.91 7.41 -4.44
C ILE A 174 -15.66 6.86 -5.86
N LEU A 175 -16.45 7.26 -6.83
CA LEU A 175 -16.23 6.87 -8.23
C LEU A 175 -14.90 7.42 -8.78
N TYR A 176 -14.53 8.66 -8.43
CA TYR A 176 -13.19 9.19 -8.74
C TYR A 176 -12.07 8.39 -8.09
N PHE A 177 -12.26 7.92 -6.86
CA PHE A 177 -11.29 7.02 -6.23
C PHE A 177 -11.15 5.71 -6.98
N CYS A 178 -12.25 5.11 -7.43
CA CYS A 178 -12.20 3.91 -8.28
C CYS A 178 -11.41 4.16 -9.57
N PHE A 179 -11.60 5.32 -10.21
CA PHE A 179 -10.84 5.72 -11.39
C PHE A 179 -9.33 5.89 -11.09
N LEU A 180 -8.99 6.56 -10.00
CA LEU A 180 -7.58 6.74 -9.57
C LEU A 180 -6.92 5.40 -9.22
N LEU A 181 -7.65 4.49 -8.56
CA LEU A 181 -7.14 3.13 -8.29
C LEU A 181 -6.97 2.32 -9.58
N GLY A 182 -7.83 2.53 -10.58
CA GLY A 182 -7.66 1.96 -11.93
C GLY A 182 -6.36 2.43 -12.60
N ILE A 183 -6.03 3.72 -12.49
CA ILE A 183 -4.72 4.25 -12.93
C ILE A 183 -3.60 3.61 -12.11
N GLY A 184 -3.75 3.50 -10.79
CA GLY A 184 -2.80 2.81 -9.91
C GLY A 184 -2.54 1.37 -10.32
N LEU A 185 -3.58 0.65 -10.72
CA LEU A 185 -3.49 -0.72 -11.21
C LEU A 185 -2.70 -0.81 -12.53
N ILE A 186 -2.91 0.14 -13.43
CA ILE A 186 -2.11 0.24 -14.66
C ILE A 186 -0.65 0.58 -14.33
N THR A 187 -0.39 1.50 -13.41
CA THR A 187 0.98 1.87 -13.02
C THR A 187 1.73 0.70 -12.38
N ALA A 188 1.05 -0.23 -11.71
CA ALA A 188 1.66 -1.44 -11.17
C ALA A 188 2.33 -2.30 -12.25
N LEU A 189 1.80 -2.30 -13.49
CA LEU A 189 2.37 -3.05 -14.62
C LEU A 189 3.72 -2.50 -15.08
N PHE A 190 4.02 -1.23 -14.82
CA PHE A 190 5.30 -0.60 -15.15
C PHE A 190 6.38 -0.83 -14.08
N ILE A 191 6.01 -1.41 -12.95
CA ILE A 191 6.95 -1.75 -11.89
C ILE A 191 7.72 -3.00 -12.30
N SER A 192 8.99 -2.83 -12.60
CA SER A 192 9.86 -3.95 -12.90
C SER A 192 10.35 -4.57 -11.59
N THR A 193 10.34 -5.88 -11.51
CA THR A 193 10.95 -6.60 -10.38
C THR A 193 12.23 -7.23 -10.90
N PRO A 194 13.42 -6.84 -10.41
CA PRO A 194 14.62 -7.57 -10.73
C PRO A 194 14.41 -9.00 -10.23
N LYS A 195 14.56 -9.98 -11.11
CA LYS A 195 14.70 -11.36 -10.67
C LYS A 195 15.98 -11.39 -9.85
N THR A 196 15.86 -11.36 -8.54
CA THR A 196 16.97 -11.80 -7.69
C THR A 196 17.21 -13.24 -8.12
N PRO A 197 18.42 -13.62 -8.57
CA PRO A 197 18.74 -15.03 -8.63
C PRO A 197 18.47 -15.53 -7.21
N VAL A 198 17.59 -16.51 -7.09
CA VAL A 198 17.56 -17.34 -5.88
C VAL A 198 18.98 -17.89 -5.83
N GLY A 199 19.84 -17.25 -5.05
CA GLY A 199 21.19 -17.72 -4.85
C GLY A 199 21.05 -19.14 -4.35
N ASN A 200 21.67 -20.08 -5.07
CA ASN A 200 21.96 -21.42 -4.59
C ASN A 200 22.92 -21.33 -3.38
N ASN A 201 22.45 -20.72 -2.31
CA ASN A 201 22.98 -20.93 -0.99
C ASN A 201 22.05 -21.93 -0.32
N ASP A 202 22.36 -23.21 -0.52
CA ASP A 202 21.68 -24.38 0.03
C ASP A 202 21.67 -24.43 1.58
N ASN A 203 21.95 -23.34 2.28
CA ASN A 203 22.06 -23.30 3.72
C ASN A 203 21.15 -22.30 4.45
N ASN A 204 20.22 -21.61 3.78
CA ASN A 204 19.31 -20.69 4.46
C ASN A 204 17.84 -20.85 4.01
N ASN A 205 17.31 -22.07 4.08
CA ASN A 205 15.87 -22.28 4.14
C ASN A 205 15.37 -21.94 5.56
N GLN A 206 15.54 -20.68 5.98
CA GLN A 206 14.87 -20.20 7.18
C GLN A 206 13.37 -20.21 6.91
N THR A 207 12.70 -21.10 7.56
CA THR A 207 11.23 -21.16 7.59
C THR A 207 10.74 -19.85 8.25
N ALA A 208 9.59 -19.32 7.81
CA ALA A 208 8.98 -18.10 8.42
C ALA A 208 8.86 -18.23 9.95
N LYS A 209 8.73 -19.49 10.45
CA LYS A 209 8.71 -19.83 11.86
C LYS A 209 10.06 -19.63 12.55
N GLU A 210 11.18 -19.96 11.89
CA GLU A 210 12.53 -19.74 12.42
C GLU A 210 12.91 -18.27 12.43
N ALA A 211 12.50 -17.50 11.39
CA ALA A 211 12.69 -16.07 11.35
C ALA A 211 11.93 -15.35 12.48
N LEU A 212 10.70 -15.79 12.79
CA LEU A 212 9.91 -15.29 13.92
C LEU A 212 10.57 -15.64 15.28
N ILE A 213 11.06 -16.86 15.43
CA ILE A 213 11.75 -17.29 16.66
C ILE A 213 13.05 -16.51 16.85
N LEU A 214 13.85 -16.32 15.80
CA LEU A 214 15.09 -15.53 15.85
C LEU A 214 14.82 -14.06 16.18
N SER A 215 13.75 -13.46 15.63
CA SER A 215 13.37 -12.09 15.98
C SER A 215 12.95 -11.96 17.44
N LEU A 216 12.23 -12.92 17.99
CA LEU A 216 11.83 -12.97 19.40
C LEU A 216 13.02 -13.18 20.34
N ILE A 217 13.99 -14.01 19.94
CA ILE A 217 15.23 -14.20 20.71
C ILE A 217 16.06 -12.92 20.74
N HIS A 218 16.18 -12.20 19.61
CA HIS A 218 16.94 -10.93 19.54
C HIS A 218 16.30 -9.81 20.37
N ILE A 219 14.97 -9.79 20.51
CA ILE A 219 14.25 -8.85 21.38
C ILE A 219 14.45 -9.19 22.86
N SER A 220 14.67 -10.46 23.20
CA SER A 220 14.85 -10.91 24.59
C SER A 220 16.30 -10.88 25.10
N GLU A 221 17.30 -10.67 24.23
CA GLU A 221 18.68 -10.48 24.68
C GLU A 221 18.92 -9.04 25.17
N PRO A 222 19.15 -8.82 26.48
CA PRO A 222 19.55 -7.51 26.96
C PRO A 222 20.94 -7.19 26.36
N THR A 223 21.05 -6.02 25.74
CA THR A 223 22.31 -5.47 25.21
C THR A 223 23.40 -5.56 26.29
N ARG A 224 24.24 -6.57 26.21
CA ARG A 224 25.41 -6.69 27.05
C ARG A 224 26.40 -5.61 26.60
N HIS A 225 26.35 -4.43 27.25
CA HIS A 225 27.41 -3.41 27.13
C HIS A 225 28.75 -4.08 27.45
N ARG A 226 29.58 -4.28 26.43
CA ARG A 226 31.01 -4.51 26.64
C ARG A 226 31.60 -3.19 27.16
N ARG A 227 32.06 -3.26 28.39
CA ARG A 227 33.01 -2.30 28.92
C ARG A 227 34.35 -2.49 28.23
#